data_67d18a505bfb3de91df85c5cc597d5f2
#
_entry.id   67d18a505bfb3de91df85c5cc597d5f2
#
_cell.length_a   1.000
_cell.length_b   1.000
_cell.length_c   1.000
_cell.angle_alpha   90.00
_cell.angle_beta   90.00
_cell.angle_gamma   90.00
#
_symmetry.space_group_name_H-M   'P 1'
#
loop_
_entity.id
_entity.type
_entity.pdbx_description
1 polymer ?
#
loop_
_entity_poly.entity_id
_entity_poly.type
_entity_poly.pdbx_seq_one_letter_code
_entity_poly.pdbx_strand_id
1 'polypeptide(L)'
;MTVADSVLGAIGNTPLIRLRRASELTGCDIYGKAEFMNPGASVKDRAALYIVRDAERRGLLRPGGRIVEGTAGNTGIGLAMVGAASGYRTTIVIPRTQSQEKKDAIRLLGAELVEVDAGPYSNPDNYVRYSG
;
A
#
# COMPACT_ATOMS: atom_id res chain seq x y z
N MET A 1 27.29 2.05 -4.62
CA MET A 1 26.18 1.15 -4.21
C MET A 1 25.61 1.67 -2.91
N THR A 2 24.31 1.91 -2.83
CA THR A 2 23.64 2.35 -1.59
C THR A 2 23.00 1.12 -0.93
N VAL A 3 23.33 0.88 0.32
CA VAL A 3 22.70 -0.18 1.13
C VAL A 3 21.56 0.46 1.93
N ALA A 4 20.36 -0.11 1.85
CA ALA A 4 19.23 0.30 2.67
C ALA A 4 19.11 -0.63 3.88
N ASP A 5 18.87 -0.07 5.07
CA ASP A 5 18.75 -0.85 6.31
C ASP A 5 17.47 -1.71 6.35
N SER A 6 16.49 -1.36 5.57
CA SER A 6 15.23 -2.11 5.44
C SER A 6 14.56 -1.84 4.10
N VAL A 7 13.49 -2.60 3.80
CA VAL A 7 12.64 -2.37 2.62
C VAL A 7 12.05 -0.95 2.58
N LEU A 8 11.89 -0.30 3.73
CA LEU A 8 11.39 1.08 3.82
C LEU A 8 12.31 2.09 3.10
N GLY A 9 13.63 1.84 3.12
CA GLY A 9 14.62 2.66 2.41
C GLY A 9 14.58 2.49 0.88
N ALA A 10 13.93 1.45 0.38
CA ALA A 10 13.74 1.22 -1.05
C ALA A 10 12.44 1.85 -1.60
N ILE A 11 11.58 2.38 -0.73
CA ILE A 11 10.34 3.06 -1.14
C ILE A 11 10.68 4.46 -1.66
N GLY A 12 10.21 4.75 -2.86
CA GLY A 12 10.44 6.04 -3.48
C GLY A 12 11.65 6.06 -4.41
N ASN A 13 12.12 7.26 -4.72
CA ASN A 13 13.20 7.49 -5.70
C ASN A 13 12.99 6.75 -7.03
N THR A 14 11.73 6.47 -7.38
CA THR A 14 11.38 5.79 -8.63
C THR A 14 11.77 6.64 -9.83
N PRO A 15 12.22 6.04 -10.94
CA PRO A 15 12.65 6.79 -12.12
C PRO A 15 11.50 7.57 -12.78
N LEU A 16 11.86 8.65 -13.44
CA LEU A 16 11.00 9.34 -14.39
C LEU A 16 11.41 8.89 -15.80
N ILE A 17 10.49 8.26 -16.53
CA ILE A 17 10.77 7.63 -17.83
C ILE A 17 10.07 8.42 -18.93
N ARG A 18 10.81 8.85 -19.95
CA ARG A 18 10.20 9.46 -21.14
C ARG A 18 9.44 8.41 -21.94
N LEU A 19 8.15 8.66 -22.15
CA LEU A 19 7.27 7.80 -22.92
C LEU A 19 7.41 8.14 -24.42
N ARG A 20 8.40 7.53 -25.07
CA ARG A 20 8.81 7.88 -26.43
C ARG A 20 7.65 7.90 -27.40
N ARG A 21 6.86 6.83 -27.51
CA ARG A 21 5.75 6.76 -28.48
C ARG A 21 4.68 7.83 -28.25
N ALA A 22 4.30 8.05 -26.99
CA ALA A 22 3.33 9.08 -26.64
C ALA A 22 3.86 10.49 -26.97
N SER A 23 5.14 10.73 -26.70
CA SER A 23 5.81 12.00 -27.01
C SER A 23 5.88 12.26 -28.52
N GLU A 24 6.23 11.25 -29.31
CA GLU A 24 6.29 11.34 -30.78
C GLU A 24 4.92 11.60 -31.39
N LEU A 25 3.86 10.93 -30.90
CA LEU A 25 2.50 11.08 -31.41
C LEU A 25 1.88 12.46 -31.11
N THR A 26 2.27 13.07 -30.00
CA THR A 26 1.66 14.33 -29.53
C THR A 26 2.50 15.55 -29.82
N GLY A 27 3.78 15.37 -30.17
CA GLY A 27 4.75 16.46 -30.29
C GLY A 27 5.15 17.10 -28.94
N CYS A 28 4.80 16.45 -27.81
CA CYS A 28 5.10 16.91 -26.46
C CYS A 28 6.07 15.96 -25.76
N ASP A 29 6.82 16.44 -24.78
CA ASP A 29 7.60 15.58 -23.91
C ASP A 29 6.71 15.02 -22.80
N ILE A 30 6.37 13.72 -22.90
CA ILE A 30 5.52 13.02 -21.93
C ILE A 30 6.39 12.07 -21.11
N TYR A 31 6.28 12.17 -19.79
CA TYR A 31 7.01 11.35 -18.84
C TYR A 31 6.08 10.55 -17.94
N GLY A 32 6.45 9.31 -17.64
CA GLY A 32 5.79 8.44 -16.69
C GLY A 32 6.65 8.25 -15.44
N LYS A 33 6.07 8.45 -14.27
CA LYS A 33 6.71 8.13 -12.99
C LYS A 33 6.56 6.62 -12.74
N ALA A 34 7.68 5.89 -12.66
CA ALA A 34 7.70 4.43 -12.58
C ALA A 34 7.38 3.91 -11.17
N GLU A 35 6.19 4.21 -10.65
CA GLU A 35 5.78 3.83 -9.28
C GLU A 35 5.63 2.31 -9.08
N PHE A 36 5.54 1.53 -10.16
CA PHE A 36 5.60 0.07 -10.11
C PHE A 36 6.96 -0.48 -9.67
N MET A 37 7.98 0.35 -9.62
CA MET A 37 9.32 0.00 -9.12
C MET A 37 9.46 0.14 -7.59
N ASN A 38 8.44 0.59 -6.88
CA ASN A 38 8.42 0.46 -5.43
C ASN A 38 8.37 -1.02 -5.01
N PRO A 39 8.84 -1.40 -3.82
CA PRO A 39 8.88 -2.79 -3.35
C PRO A 39 7.52 -3.51 -3.37
N GLY A 40 6.42 -2.82 -3.08
CA GLY A 40 5.05 -3.34 -3.19
C GLY A 40 4.41 -3.09 -4.57
N ALA A 41 5.22 -2.74 -5.57
CA ALA A 41 4.86 -2.54 -6.97
C ALA A 41 3.80 -1.44 -7.22
N SER A 42 3.67 -0.46 -6.33
CA SER A 42 2.73 0.65 -6.54
C SER A 42 3.10 1.94 -5.80
N VAL A 43 2.46 3.04 -6.19
CA VAL A 43 2.55 4.33 -5.49
C VAL A 43 2.02 4.26 -4.04
N LYS A 44 1.24 3.23 -3.69
CA LYS A 44 0.66 3.08 -2.36
C LYS A 44 1.69 2.78 -1.28
N ASP A 45 2.86 2.28 -1.65
CA ASP A 45 3.97 2.12 -0.73
C ASP A 45 4.40 3.46 -0.12
N ARG A 46 4.43 4.52 -0.94
CA ARG A 46 4.70 5.89 -0.46
C ARG A 46 3.63 6.34 0.52
N ALA A 47 2.35 6.18 0.15
CA ALA A 47 1.24 6.58 1.01
C ALA A 47 1.30 5.83 2.34
N ALA A 48 1.47 4.51 2.32
CA ALA A 48 1.59 3.68 3.52
C ALA A 48 2.73 4.12 4.43
N LEU A 49 3.92 4.35 3.87
CA LEU A 49 5.09 4.79 4.61
C LEU A 49 4.83 6.12 5.34
N TYR A 50 4.25 7.10 4.65
CA TYR A 50 4.03 8.41 5.25
C TYR A 50 2.84 8.44 6.21
N ILE A 51 1.79 7.62 5.98
CA ILE A 51 0.68 7.43 6.94
C ILE A 51 1.22 6.88 8.27
N VAL A 52 2.03 5.83 8.20
CA VAL A 52 2.60 5.20 9.40
C VAL A 52 3.53 6.19 10.13
N ARG A 53 4.45 6.82 9.42
CA ARG A 53 5.36 7.84 10.02
C ARG A 53 4.61 9.03 10.62
N ASP A 54 3.53 9.48 10.01
CA ASP A 54 2.71 10.55 10.57
C ASP A 54 2.00 10.11 11.84
N ALA A 55 1.44 8.91 11.86
CA ALA A 55 0.80 8.33 13.02
C ALA A 55 1.78 8.15 14.20
N GLU A 56 3.01 7.70 13.91
CA GLU A 56 4.09 7.61 14.90
C GLU A 56 4.45 8.99 15.48
N ARG A 57 4.72 9.97 14.60
CA ARG A 57 5.07 11.34 15.00
C ARG A 57 4.00 12.00 15.86
N ARG A 58 2.73 11.71 15.59
CA ARG A 58 1.58 12.23 16.35
C ARG A 58 1.25 11.41 17.60
N GLY A 59 1.98 10.32 17.87
CA GLY A 59 1.73 9.44 19.00
C GLY A 59 0.44 8.61 18.90
N LEU A 60 -0.16 8.54 17.71
CA LEU A 60 -1.36 7.73 17.44
C LEU A 60 -1.02 6.25 17.27
N LEU A 61 0.18 5.95 16.81
CA LEU A 61 0.70 4.60 16.66
C LEU A 61 1.93 4.43 17.55
N ARG A 62 1.84 3.52 18.51
CA ARG A 62 2.92 3.23 19.48
C ARG A 62 3.64 1.93 19.11
N PRO A 63 4.90 1.72 19.53
CA PRO A 63 5.62 0.47 19.30
C PRO A 63 4.78 -0.76 19.67
N GLY A 64 4.73 -1.77 18.78
CA GLY A 64 3.90 -2.96 18.94
C GLY A 64 2.39 -2.75 18.70
N GLY A 65 1.98 -1.57 18.30
CA GLY A 65 0.60 -1.24 17.97
C GLY A 65 0.03 -2.03 16.80
N ARG A 66 -1.24 -1.79 16.50
CA ARG A 66 -1.95 -2.41 15.39
C ARG A 66 -2.38 -1.36 14.38
N ILE A 67 -2.16 -1.67 13.11
CA ILE A 67 -2.69 -0.93 11.97
C ILE A 67 -3.91 -1.70 11.46
N VAL A 68 -5.04 -1.01 11.30
CA VAL A 68 -6.25 -1.58 10.70
C VAL A 68 -6.65 -0.73 9.51
N GLU A 69 -6.94 -1.35 8.38
CA GLU A 69 -7.34 -0.64 7.16
C GLU A 69 -8.34 -1.43 6.34
N GLY A 70 -9.41 -0.77 5.94
CA GLY A 70 -10.38 -1.29 4.98
C GLY A 70 -10.03 -0.85 3.57
N THR A 71 -9.53 -1.77 2.75
CA THR A 71 -9.07 -1.46 1.40
C THR A 71 -9.30 -2.59 0.42
N ALA A 72 -9.61 -2.24 -0.82
CA ALA A 72 -9.77 -3.21 -1.91
C ALA A 72 -8.51 -3.36 -2.78
N GLY A 73 -7.35 -2.82 -2.38
CA GLY A 73 -6.23 -2.77 -3.32
C GLY A 73 -4.84 -2.62 -2.72
N ASN A 74 -4.01 -1.94 -3.48
CA ASN A 74 -2.57 -1.80 -3.22
C ASN A 74 -2.24 -1.08 -1.89
N THR A 75 -3.19 -0.32 -1.33
CA THR A 75 -3.00 0.31 -0.01
C THR A 75 -2.79 -0.75 1.07
N GLY A 76 -3.56 -1.84 1.04
CA GLY A 76 -3.40 -2.96 1.96
C GLY A 76 -2.03 -3.63 1.84
N ILE A 77 -1.53 -3.84 0.62
CA ILE A 77 -0.19 -4.38 0.38
C ILE A 77 0.88 -3.45 0.95
N GLY A 78 0.79 -2.14 0.65
CA GLY A 78 1.72 -1.15 1.17
C GLY A 78 1.73 -1.09 2.71
N LEU A 79 0.56 -1.06 3.35
CA LEU A 79 0.46 -1.04 4.82
C LEU A 79 0.94 -2.34 5.47
N ALA A 80 0.65 -3.50 4.86
CA ALA A 80 1.16 -4.78 5.33
C ALA A 80 2.69 -4.81 5.32
N MET A 81 3.31 -4.37 4.21
CA MET A 81 4.75 -4.32 4.07
C MET A 81 5.40 -3.31 5.05
N VAL A 82 4.89 -2.09 5.10
CA VAL A 82 5.41 -1.05 6.00
C VAL A 82 5.22 -1.45 7.46
N GLY A 83 4.05 -1.98 7.81
CA GLY A 83 3.75 -2.45 9.16
C GLY A 83 4.69 -3.57 9.61
N ALA A 84 4.89 -4.59 8.77
CA ALA A 84 5.82 -5.68 9.05
C ALA A 84 7.26 -5.17 9.24
N ALA A 85 7.73 -4.29 8.34
CA ALA A 85 9.08 -3.73 8.43
C ALA A 85 9.29 -2.80 9.64
N SER A 86 8.21 -2.22 10.18
CA SER A 86 8.23 -1.32 11.35
C SER A 86 7.87 -2.03 12.67
N GLY A 87 7.60 -3.35 12.65
CA GLY A 87 7.27 -4.13 13.85
C GLY A 87 5.83 -3.96 14.34
N TYR A 88 4.91 -3.54 13.47
CA TYR A 88 3.48 -3.43 13.78
C TYR A 88 2.70 -4.65 13.33
N ARG A 89 1.62 -4.95 14.05
CA ARG A 89 0.62 -5.90 13.59
C ARG A 89 -0.31 -5.18 12.61
N THR A 90 -0.58 -5.79 11.47
CA THR A 90 -1.45 -5.19 10.44
C THR A 90 -2.64 -6.10 10.18
N THR A 91 -3.84 -5.54 10.20
CA THR A 91 -5.09 -6.21 9.83
C THR A 91 -5.69 -5.48 8.64
N ILE A 92 -5.91 -6.19 7.56
CA ILE A 92 -6.52 -5.65 6.33
C ILE A 92 -7.91 -6.24 6.15
N VAL A 93 -8.91 -5.37 6.08
CA VAL A 93 -10.29 -5.73 5.77
C VAL A 93 -10.50 -5.58 4.27
N ILE A 94 -10.90 -6.64 3.59
CA ILE A 94 -10.98 -6.69 2.13
C ILE A 94 -12.29 -7.37 1.67
N PRO A 95 -12.92 -6.93 0.59
CA PRO A 95 -14.07 -7.63 0.05
C PRO A 95 -13.68 -9.00 -0.54
N ARG A 96 -14.50 -10.03 -0.30
CA ARG A 96 -14.28 -11.40 -0.81
C ARG A 96 -14.08 -11.47 -2.32
N THR A 97 -14.64 -10.51 -3.05
CA THR A 97 -14.57 -10.42 -4.50
C THR A 97 -13.19 -10.00 -5.03
N GLN A 98 -12.26 -9.61 -4.15
CA GLN A 98 -10.90 -9.28 -4.59
C GLN A 98 -10.13 -10.50 -5.10
N SER A 99 -9.16 -10.25 -5.99
CA SER A 99 -8.34 -11.30 -6.58
C SER A 99 -7.55 -12.07 -5.52
N GLN A 100 -7.42 -13.38 -5.73
CA GLN A 100 -6.67 -14.26 -4.83
C GLN A 100 -5.20 -13.81 -4.71
N GLU A 101 -4.61 -13.35 -5.81
CA GLU A 101 -3.24 -12.83 -5.86
C GLU A 101 -2.99 -11.70 -4.83
N LYS A 102 -3.90 -10.74 -4.73
CA LYS A 102 -3.78 -9.66 -3.74
C LYS A 102 -3.94 -10.15 -2.30
N LYS A 103 -4.86 -11.09 -2.08
CA LYS A 103 -5.06 -11.71 -0.77
C LYS A 103 -3.81 -12.44 -0.32
N ASP A 104 -3.21 -13.20 -1.22
CA ASP A 104 -1.99 -13.96 -0.95
C ASP A 104 -0.79 -13.06 -0.72
N ALA A 105 -0.67 -11.97 -1.48
CA ALA A 105 0.37 -10.96 -1.25
C ALA A 105 0.28 -10.33 0.15
N ILE A 106 -0.93 -9.98 0.61
CA ILE A 106 -1.16 -9.43 1.94
C ILE A 106 -0.78 -10.44 3.04
N ARG A 107 -1.21 -11.71 2.89
CA ARG A 107 -0.87 -12.78 3.83
C ARG A 107 0.62 -13.08 3.88
N LEU A 108 1.27 -13.11 2.70
CA LEU A 108 2.72 -13.35 2.60
C LEU A 108 3.53 -12.28 3.33
N LEU A 109 3.03 -11.04 3.39
CA LEU A 109 3.62 -9.94 4.14
C LEU A 109 3.33 -10.01 5.65
N GLY A 110 2.66 -11.06 6.12
CA GLY A 110 2.39 -11.29 7.54
C GLY A 110 1.18 -10.53 8.11
N ALA A 111 0.38 -9.89 7.27
CA ALA A 111 -0.83 -9.22 7.74
C ALA A 111 -2.00 -10.21 7.94
N GLU A 112 -2.80 -9.95 8.96
CA GLU A 112 -4.09 -10.59 9.14
C GLU A 112 -5.07 -10.10 8.07
N LEU A 113 -5.77 -11.01 7.42
CA LEU A 113 -6.74 -10.70 6.38
C LEU A 113 -8.15 -11.04 6.84
N VAL A 114 -9.01 -10.03 6.92
CA VAL A 114 -10.43 -10.16 7.23
C VAL A 114 -11.23 -9.98 5.94
N GLU A 115 -11.90 -11.02 5.50
CA GLU A 115 -12.70 -11.02 4.28
C GLU A 115 -14.16 -10.77 4.60
N VAL A 116 -14.73 -9.70 4.05
CA VAL A 116 -16.14 -9.34 4.19
C VAL A 116 -16.87 -9.39 2.85
N ASP A 117 -18.19 -9.44 2.87
CA ASP A 117 -18.97 -9.43 1.65
C ASP A 117 -18.89 -8.05 0.97
N ALA A 118 -18.87 -8.05 -0.37
CA ALA A 118 -18.85 -6.83 -1.13
C ALA A 118 -20.22 -6.12 -1.01
N GLY A 119 -20.21 -4.86 -0.66
CA GLY A 119 -21.42 -4.05 -0.52
C GLY A 119 -21.15 -2.56 -0.77
N PRO A 120 -22.19 -1.78 -1.05
CA PRO A 120 -22.06 -0.33 -1.20
C PRO A 120 -21.59 0.31 0.11
N TYR A 121 -20.97 1.49 0.02
CA TYR A 121 -20.46 2.21 1.20
C TYR A 121 -21.56 2.53 2.24
N SER A 122 -22.82 2.62 1.83
CA SER A 122 -23.96 2.79 2.73
C SER A 122 -24.23 1.58 3.65
N ASN A 123 -23.73 0.40 3.28
CA ASN A 123 -23.83 -0.81 4.11
C ASN A 123 -22.83 -0.73 5.28
N PRO A 124 -23.27 -0.95 6.55
CA PRO A 124 -22.36 -1.03 7.70
C PRO A 124 -21.26 -2.09 7.56
N ASP A 125 -21.54 -3.19 6.86
CA ASP A 125 -20.59 -4.29 6.61
C ASP A 125 -19.64 -4.01 5.45
N ASN A 126 -19.72 -2.83 4.80
CA ASN A 126 -18.72 -2.44 3.80
C ASN A 126 -17.32 -2.43 4.42
N TYR A 127 -16.34 -2.98 3.72
CA TYR A 127 -14.99 -3.18 4.22
C TYR A 127 -14.32 -1.92 4.80
N VAL A 128 -14.62 -0.72 4.26
CA VAL A 128 -14.10 0.55 4.79
C VAL A 128 -14.77 0.90 6.12
N ARG A 129 -16.09 0.71 6.23
CA ARG A 129 -16.83 0.99 7.46
C ARG A 129 -16.58 -0.03 8.56
N TYR A 130 -16.41 -1.28 8.18
CA TYR A 130 -16.12 -2.39 9.10
C TYR A 130 -14.75 -2.25 9.77
N SER A 131 -13.80 -1.58 9.12
CA SER A 131 -12.44 -1.38 9.64
C SER A 131 -12.30 -0.20 10.60
N GLY A 132 -13.30 0.67 10.70
CA GLY A 132 -13.28 1.90 11.50
C GLY A 132 -13.66 1.75 12.96
#